data_8313d97be85b0454fbf3f1fac3744f12
#
_entry.id   8313d97be85b0454fbf3f1fac3744f12
#
_cell.length_a   1.000
_cell.length_b   1.000
_cell.length_c   1.000
_cell.angle_alpha   90.00
_cell.angle_beta   90.00
_cell.angle_gamma   90.00
#
_symmetry.space_group_name_H-M   'P 1'
#
loop_
_entity.id
_entity.type
_entity.pdbx_description
1 polymer ?
#
loop_
_entity_poly.entity_id
_entity_poly.type
_entity_poly.pdbx_seq_one_letter_code
_entity_poly.pdbx_strand_id
1 'polypeptide(L)'
;MEKFYENWGEKRNTGTDDSDYLISFIRGTTESVQPLFEGSDAELATVFSVLKQVPIEEFLAVVQNEEIARELIPADVPCFSTLENGASRLNELLEFEPDGLTFADAGYQLMNSVKPGARVKYGENHSKLAAMMSLVTISSNRPAIVRPTRWGTYLTRYDWRSKEEVLRKLLLRDLCVKTVVKSALIGPTTYRDAVKVLSTSTAIRRRTNVRCLIEFVLSGTDREEALSRIDWEV
;
A
#
# COMPACT_ATOMS: atom_id res chain seq x y z
N MET A 1 -3.78 -22.80 -3.50
CA MET A 1 -3.13 -22.08 -2.39
C MET A 1 -1.90 -22.85 -1.90
N GLU A 2 -1.99 -24.12 -1.50
CA GLU A 2 -0.82 -24.95 -1.14
C GLU A 2 0.35 -24.79 -2.13
N LYS A 3 0.11 -24.88 -3.43
CA LYS A 3 1.13 -24.75 -4.48
C LYS A 3 1.87 -23.40 -4.52
N PHE A 4 1.28 -22.32 -4.02
CA PHE A 4 1.93 -21.00 -3.98
C PHE A 4 2.99 -20.98 -2.87
N TYR A 5 2.66 -21.47 -1.68
CA TYR A 5 3.56 -21.48 -0.52
C TYR A 5 4.65 -22.54 -0.63
N GLU A 6 4.33 -23.75 -1.10
CA GLU A 6 5.29 -24.82 -1.34
C GLU A 6 6.34 -24.40 -2.38
N ASN A 7 5.90 -23.80 -3.47
CA ASN A 7 6.80 -23.36 -4.52
C ASN A 7 7.71 -22.20 -4.10
N TRP A 8 7.27 -21.30 -3.20
CA TRP A 8 8.12 -20.19 -2.75
C TRP A 8 9.26 -20.65 -1.83
N GLY A 9 9.00 -21.59 -0.93
CA GLY A 9 10.04 -22.17 -0.03
C GLY A 9 11.01 -23.11 -0.73
N GLU A 10 10.51 -23.98 -1.63
CA GLU A 10 11.30 -24.99 -2.32
C GLU A 10 12.16 -24.41 -3.45
N LYS A 11 11.68 -23.42 -4.20
CA LYS A 11 12.40 -22.85 -5.35
C LYS A 11 13.62 -22.02 -4.98
N ARG A 12 13.72 -21.45 -3.77
CA ARG A 12 14.98 -20.87 -3.28
C ARG A 12 16.14 -21.86 -3.28
N ASN A 13 15.84 -23.14 -3.10
CA ASN A 13 16.85 -24.21 -3.12
C ASN A 13 17.19 -24.71 -4.54
N THR A 14 16.40 -24.38 -5.56
CA THR A 14 16.55 -24.91 -6.92
C THR A 14 17.03 -23.90 -7.96
N GLY A 15 17.27 -22.63 -7.58
CA GLY A 15 17.77 -21.58 -8.50
C GLY A 15 16.79 -21.22 -9.62
N THR A 16 15.51 -21.58 -9.49
CA THR A 16 14.45 -21.16 -10.41
C THR A 16 13.93 -19.77 -10.03
N ASP A 17 13.82 -18.95 -11.04
CA ASP A 17 13.59 -17.53 -11.07
C ASP A 17 12.47 -17.05 -10.10
N ASP A 18 12.87 -16.42 -8.99
CA ASP A 18 11.95 -15.78 -8.02
C ASP A 18 11.16 -14.62 -8.67
N SER A 19 11.56 -14.21 -9.88
CA SER A 19 10.95 -13.10 -10.63
C SER A 19 9.47 -13.32 -10.93
N ASP A 20 9.04 -14.52 -11.27
CA ASP A 20 7.65 -14.82 -11.60
C ASP A 20 6.69 -14.58 -10.42
N TYR A 21 7.16 -14.84 -9.18
CA TYR A 21 6.36 -14.59 -7.97
C TYR A 21 6.29 -13.12 -7.64
N LEU A 22 7.40 -12.41 -7.75
CA LEU A 22 7.43 -10.96 -7.56
C LEU A 22 6.55 -10.27 -8.60
N ILE A 23 6.62 -10.73 -9.85
CA ILE A 23 5.76 -10.26 -10.94
C ILE A 23 4.29 -10.50 -10.58
N SER A 24 3.92 -11.71 -10.18
CA SER A 24 2.56 -12.05 -9.78
C SER A 24 2.08 -11.25 -8.57
N PHE A 25 2.96 -11.00 -7.58
CA PHE A 25 2.65 -10.19 -6.43
C PHE A 25 2.40 -8.72 -6.79
N ILE A 26 3.25 -8.12 -7.60
CA ILE A 26 3.13 -6.72 -8.05
C ILE A 26 1.95 -6.54 -9.01
N ARG A 27 1.73 -7.49 -9.94
CA ARG A 27 0.62 -7.47 -10.91
C ARG A 27 -0.71 -7.81 -10.28
N GLY A 28 -0.68 -8.63 -9.24
CA GLY A 28 -1.89 -9.15 -8.63
C GLY A 28 -2.86 -8.04 -8.26
N THR A 29 -4.09 -8.16 -8.76
CA THR A 29 -5.20 -7.34 -8.26
C THR A 29 -5.41 -7.63 -6.78
N THR A 30 -6.11 -6.74 -6.08
CA THR A 30 -6.49 -7.00 -4.68
C THR A 30 -7.17 -8.36 -4.55
N GLU A 31 -8.02 -8.73 -5.50
CA GLU A 31 -8.74 -10.01 -5.51
C GLU A 31 -7.81 -11.22 -5.67
N SER A 32 -6.79 -11.16 -6.52
CA SER A 32 -5.88 -12.29 -6.77
C SER A 32 -4.89 -12.54 -5.65
N VAL A 33 -4.50 -11.52 -4.88
CA VAL A 33 -3.57 -11.65 -3.75
C VAL A 33 -4.27 -11.64 -2.39
N GLN A 34 -5.55 -11.26 -2.32
CA GLN A 34 -6.33 -11.32 -1.09
C GLN A 34 -6.22 -12.69 -0.39
N PRO A 35 -6.28 -13.83 -1.10
CA PRO A 35 -6.09 -15.14 -0.46
C PRO A 35 -4.77 -15.30 0.29
N LEU A 36 -3.70 -14.61 -0.12
CA LEU A 36 -2.42 -14.64 0.58
C LEU A 36 -2.49 -13.95 1.95
N PHE A 37 -3.37 -12.99 2.08
CA PHE A 37 -3.55 -12.19 3.29
C PHE A 37 -4.69 -12.70 4.20
N GLU A 38 -5.36 -13.79 3.81
CA GLU A 38 -6.40 -14.45 4.59
C GLU A 38 -5.99 -15.86 5.05
N GLY A 39 -4.72 -16.22 4.86
CA GLY A 39 -4.15 -17.50 5.25
C GLY A 39 -4.09 -17.72 6.78
N SER A 40 -3.65 -18.91 7.19
CA SER A 40 -3.32 -19.24 8.57
C SER A 40 -2.15 -18.38 9.08
N ASP A 41 -1.95 -18.32 10.39
CA ASP A 41 -0.82 -17.61 11.00
C ASP A 41 0.54 -18.11 10.46
N ALA A 42 0.68 -19.40 10.17
CA ALA A 42 1.90 -19.96 9.59
C ALA A 42 2.13 -19.46 8.15
N GLU A 43 1.08 -19.40 7.35
CA GLU A 43 1.14 -18.85 5.98
C GLU A 43 1.45 -17.37 6.00
N LEU A 44 0.80 -16.59 6.88
CA LEU A 44 1.08 -15.16 7.04
C LEU A 44 2.52 -14.90 7.53
N ALA A 45 3.04 -15.75 8.42
CA ALA A 45 4.44 -15.69 8.85
C ALA A 45 5.39 -15.91 7.67
N THR A 46 5.07 -16.83 6.77
CA THR A 46 5.84 -17.08 5.55
C THR A 46 5.81 -15.87 4.63
N VAL A 47 4.63 -15.31 4.35
CA VAL A 47 4.47 -14.09 3.54
C VAL A 47 5.28 -12.93 4.14
N PHE A 48 5.15 -12.69 5.45
CA PHE A 48 5.90 -11.64 6.15
C PHE A 48 7.41 -11.83 6.02
N SER A 49 7.89 -13.06 6.27
CA SER A 49 9.32 -13.40 6.18
C SER A 49 9.87 -13.14 4.78
N VAL A 50 9.15 -13.56 3.76
CA VAL A 50 9.55 -13.35 2.37
C VAL A 50 9.57 -11.86 2.02
N LEU A 51 8.48 -11.12 2.32
CA LEU A 51 8.43 -9.69 2.08
C LEU A 51 9.50 -8.92 2.85
N LYS A 52 9.95 -9.42 4.00
CA LYS A 52 11.04 -8.81 4.76
C LYS A 52 12.42 -9.14 4.20
N GLN A 53 12.63 -10.36 3.70
CA GLN A 53 13.95 -10.84 3.25
C GLN A 53 14.29 -10.41 1.82
N VAL A 54 13.32 -10.37 0.92
CA VAL A 54 13.55 -9.97 -0.47
C VAL A 54 13.84 -8.47 -0.52
N PRO A 55 14.98 -8.03 -1.08
CA PRO A 55 15.30 -6.60 -1.21
C PRO A 55 14.22 -5.84 -1.97
N ILE A 56 13.95 -4.59 -1.58
CA ILE A 56 12.97 -3.75 -2.28
C ILE A 56 13.38 -3.48 -3.73
N GLU A 57 14.66 -3.51 -4.02
CA GLU A 57 15.25 -3.33 -5.35
C GLU A 57 14.72 -4.35 -6.36
N GLU A 58 14.47 -5.59 -5.93
CA GLU A 58 13.87 -6.62 -6.79
C GLU A 58 12.44 -6.26 -7.16
N PHE A 59 11.65 -5.72 -6.22
CA PHE A 59 10.30 -5.21 -6.49
C PHE A 59 10.33 -3.99 -7.43
N LEU A 60 11.29 -3.09 -7.23
CA LEU A 60 11.46 -1.92 -8.09
C LEU A 60 11.87 -2.33 -9.52
N ALA A 61 12.70 -3.35 -9.68
CA ALA A 61 13.04 -3.89 -11.00
C ALA A 61 11.81 -4.46 -11.71
N VAL A 62 10.93 -5.18 -11.00
CA VAL A 62 9.66 -5.65 -11.56
C VAL A 62 8.77 -4.47 -11.97
N VAL A 63 8.60 -3.47 -11.09
CA VAL A 63 7.80 -2.28 -11.38
C VAL A 63 8.32 -1.52 -12.60
N GLN A 64 9.64 -1.41 -12.76
CA GLN A 64 10.26 -0.74 -13.91
C GLN A 64 9.90 -1.42 -15.25
N ASN A 65 9.84 -2.74 -15.26
CA ASN A 65 9.64 -3.53 -16.48
C ASN A 65 8.17 -3.92 -16.74
N GLU A 66 7.28 -3.78 -15.76
CA GLU A 66 5.89 -4.18 -15.90
C GLU A 66 5.07 -3.16 -16.69
N GLU A 67 4.07 -3.63 -17.46
CA GLU A 67 3.07 -2.76 -18.06
C GLU A 67 2.07 -2.28 -17.01
N ILE A 68 1.71 -1.00 -17.04
CA ILE A 68 0.65 -0.44 -16.21
C ILE A 68 -0.70 -0.93 -16.76
N ALA A 69 -1.43 -1.68 -15.99
CA ALA A 69 -2.63 -2.40 -16.40
C ALA A 69 -3.75 -1.50 -16.95
N ARG A 70 -3.83 -0.26 -16.50
CA ARG A 70 -4.83 0.73 -16.94
C ARG A 70 -4.41 2.16 -16.57
N GLU A 71 -5.07 3.13 -17.17
CA GLU A 71 -4.93 4.53 -16.74
C GLU A 71 -5.50 4.74 -15.32
N LEU A 72 -4.94 5.73 -14.62
CA LEU A 72 -5.45 6.15 -13.31
C LEU A 72 -6.86 6.77 -13.46
N ILE A 73 -7.69 6.56 -12.45
CA ILE A 73 -8.90 7.32 -12.23
C ILE A 73 -8.74 8.18 -10.96
N PRO A 74 -9.56 9.22 -10.74
CA PRO A 74 -9.41 10.09 -9.56
C PRO A 74 -9.42 9.36 -8.22
N ALA A 75 -10.10 8.21 -8.13
CA ALA A 75 -10.18 7.40 -6.91
C ALA A 75 -8.85 6.70 -6.58
N ASP A 76 -8.00 6.43 -7.57
CA ASP A 76 -6.71 5.75 -7.38
C ASP A 76 -5.66 6.68 -6.74
N VAL A 77 -5.81 8.00 -6.85
CA VAL A 77 -4.80 8.93 -6.34
C VAL A 77 -4.99 9.17 -4.85
N PRO A 78 -3.99 8.86 -4.01
CA PRO A 78 -4.11 8.96 -2.56
C PRO A 78 -4.44 10.36 -2.05
N CYS A 79 -5.31 10.42 -1.03
CA CYS A 79 -5.68 11.66 -0.37
C CYS A 79 -4.88 11.90 0.91
N PHE A 80 -4.27 10.86 1.48
CA PHE A 80 -3.50 10.89 2.72
C PHE A 80 -2.22 10.06 2.56
N SER A 81 -1.23 10.36 3.41
CA SER A 81 0.08 9.69 3.43
C SER A 81 0.57 9.38 4.85
N THR A 82 -0.26 9.58 5.87
CA THR A 82 0.11 9.31 7.26
C THR A 82 0.07 7.81 7.52
N LEU A 83 1.22 7.15 7.37
CA LEU A 83 1.32 5.69 7.44
C LEU A 83 1.31 5.19 8.89
N GLU A 84 2.32 5.56 9.69
CA GLU A 84 2.47 5.09 11.07
C GLU A 84 1.30 5.51 11.97
N ASN A 85 1.16 6.82 12.19
CA ASN A 85 0.15 7.39 13.08
C ASN A 85 -1.26 7.49 12.44
N GLY A 86 -1.43 6.93 11.26
CA GLY A 86 -2.69 6.92 10.54
C GLY A 86 -3.13 5.51 10.17
N ALA A 87 -2.65 4.99 9.04
CA ALA A 87 -3.08 3.69 8.53
C ALA A 87 -2.70 2.52 9.46
N SER A 88 -1.45 2.49 9.96
CA SER A 88 -1.00 1.45 10.91
C SER A 88 -1.73 1.58 12.24
N ARG A 89 -1.87 2.80 12.76
CA ARG A 89 -2.59 3.04 14.01
C ARG A 89 -4.07 2.65 13.91
N LEU A 90 -4.73 2.93 12.80
CA LEU A 90 -6.10 2.47 12.56
C LEU A 90 -6.19 0.95 12.61
N ASN A 91 -5.25 0.26 11.99
CA ASN A 91 -5.22 -1.20 12.01
C ASN A 91 -5.07 -1.77 13.44
N GLU A 92 -4.23 -1.15 14.26
CA GLU A 92 -4.07 -1.52 15.69
C GLU A 92 -5.36 -1.28 16.49
N LEU A 93 -6.06 -0.18 16.26
CA LEU A 93 -7.34 0.10 16.91
C LEU A 93 -8.41 -0.93 16.55
N LEU A 94 -8.44 -1.37 15.30
CA LEU A 94 -9.41 -2.36 14.81
C LEU A 94 -9.21 -3.76 15.40
N GLU A 95 -8.04 -4.07 15.98
CA GLU A 95 -7.82 -5.33 16.71
C GLU A 95 -8.81 -5.51 17.88
N PHE A 96 -9.26 -4.40 18.49
CA PHE A 96 -10.19 -4.39 19.61
C PHE A 96 -11.65 -4.16 19.18
N GLU A 97 -11.92 -4.09 17.89
CA GLU A 97 -13.24 -3.77 17.32
C GLU A 97 -13.68 -4.88 16.33
N PRO A 98 -14.09 -6.05 16.81
CA PRO A 98 -14.38 -7.21 15.98
C PRO A 98 -15.50 -6.98 14.95
N ASP A 99 -16.46 -6.10 15.26
CA ASP A 99 -17.52 -5.71 14.33
C ASP A 99 -17.07 -4.65 13.31
N GLY A 100 -15.87 -4.09 13.50
CA GLY A 100 -15.31 -3.01 12.72
C GLY A 100 -15.82 -1.64 13.14
N LEU A 101 -15.32 -0.60 12.49
CA LEU A 101 -15.65 0.80 12.77
C LEU A 101 -16.30 1.47 11.56
N THR A 102 -17.22 2.39 11.80
CA THR A 102 -17.64 3.33 10.76
C THR A 102 -16.50 4.34 10.47
N PHE A 103 -16.53 5.02 9.34
CA PHE A 103 -15.56 6.10 9.07
C PHE A 103 -15.60 7.21 10.13
N ALA A 104 -16.77 7.49 10.72
CA ALA A 104 -16.90 8.49 11.78
C ALA A 104 -16.19 8.05 13.07
N ASP A 105 -16.40 6.79 13.46
CA ASP A 105 -15.79 6.22 14.67
C ASP A 105 -14.28 6.06 14.49
N ALA A 106 -13.84 5.55 13.35
CA ALA A 106 -12.42 5.47 12.99
C ALA A 106 -11.74 6.86 13.04
N GLY A 107 -12.39 7.88 12.48
CA GLY A 107 -11.86 9.24 12.52
C GLY A 107 -11.84 9.84 13.92
N TYR A 108 -12.79 9.49 14.78
CA TYR A 108 -12.81 9.91 16.18
C TYR A 108 -11.71 9.24 16.99
N GLN A 109 -11.54 7.92 16.84
CA GLN A 109 -10.53 7.16 17.60
C GLN A 109 -9.10 7.53 17.18
N LEU A 110 -8.86 7.78 15.89
CA LEU A 110 -7.56 8.24 15.41
C LEU A 110 -7.19 9.64 15.94
N MET A 111 -8.15 10.55 16.01
CA MET A 111 -7.96 11.92 16.45
C MET A 111 -9.25 12.52 17.00
N ASN A 112 -9.45 12.43 18.31
CA ASN A 112 -10.65 12.92 18.98
C ASN A 112 -10.86 14.44 18.84
N SER A 113 -9.78 15.21 18.57
CA SER A 113 -9.83 16.67 18.34
C SER A 113 -10.39 17.06 16.97
N VAL A 114 -10.57 16.12 16.04
CA VAL A 114 -11.17 16.40 14.73
C VAL A 114 -12.63 16.83 14.91
N LYS A 115 -12.99 17.95 14.29
CA LYS A 115 -14.37 18.46 14.28
C LYS A 115 -15.34 17.38 13.79
N PRO A 116 -16.54 17.23 14.41
CA PRO A 116 -17.49 16.17 14.06
C PRO A 116 -17.75 16.04 12.55
N GLY A 117 -17.94 17.14 11.84
CA GLY A 117 -18.18 17.14 10.39
C GLY A 117 -16.99 16.67 9.54
N ALA A 118 -15.77 16.68 10.09
CA ALA A 118 -14.56 16.21 9.40
C ALA A 118 -14.19 14.75 9.72
N ARG A 119 -14.77 14.17 10.79
CA ARG A 119 -14.42 12.80 11.26
C ARG A 119 -14.64 11.74 10.21
N VAL A 120 -15.78 11.76 9.54
CA VAL A 120 -16.11 10.81 8.47
C VAL A 120 -15.04 10.84 7.39
N LYS A 121 -14.67 12.04 6.92
CA LYS A 121 -13.68 12.19 5.85
C LYS A 121 -12.26 11.80 6.31
N TYR A 122 -11.93 12.11 7.56
CA TYR A 122 -10.66 11.75 8.16
C TYR A 122 -10.52 10.22 8.27
N GLY A 123 -11.52 9.55 8.85
CA GLY A 123 -11.56 8.09 8.94
C GLY A 123 -11.58 7.41 7.56
N GLU A 124 -12.38 7.92 6.61
CA GLU A 124 -12.40 7.40 5.23
C GLU A 124 -11.01 7.41 4.59
N ASN A 125 -10.28 8.52 4.70
CA ASN A 125 -9.00 8.66 4.05
C ASN A 125 -7.92 7.74 4.66
N HIS A 126 -7.90 7.60 6.01
CA HIS A 126 -6.98 6.66 6.66
C HIS A 126 -7.35 5.20 6.37
N SER A 127 -8.64 4.88 6.31
CA SER A 127 -9.11 3.54 5.95
C SER A 127 -8.71 3.18 4.51
N LYS A 128 -8.82 4.11 3.57
CA LYS A 128 -8.37 3.90 2.18
C LYS A 128 -6.86 3.69 2.11
N LEU A 129 -6.08 4.46 2.86
CA LEU A 129 -4.63 4.29 2.92
C LEU A 129 -4.25 2.92 3.53
N ALA A 130 -4.94 2.49 4.58
CA ALA A 130 -4.73 1.16 5.16
C ALA A 130 -5.13 0.04 4.18
N ALA A 131 -6.21 0.22 3.41
CA ALA A 131 -6.66 -0.74 2.41
C ALA A 131 -5.67 -0.89 1.24
N MET A 132 -4.95 0.18 0.83
CA MET A 132 -3.87 0.11 -0.17
C MET A 132 -2.78 -0.90 0.22
N MET A 133 -2.54 -1.08 1.51
CA MET A 133 -1.58 -2.03 2.06
C MET A 133 -2.22 -3.36 2.51
N SER A 134 -3.46 -3.61 2.14
CA SER A 134 -4.23 -4.80 2.53
C SER A 134 -4.40 -4.99 4.04
N LEU A 135 -4.26 -3.94 4.84
CA LEU A 135 -4.43 -4.01 6.30
C LEU A 135 -5.90 -4.12 6.71
N VAL A 136 -6.77 -3.51 5.92
CA VAL A 136 -8.21 -3.45 6.19
C VAL A 136 -9.04 -3.70 4.94
N THR A 137 -10.28 -4.12 5.14
CA THR A 137 -11.34 -4.10 4.14
C THR A 137 -12.34 -3.00 4.47
N ILE A 138 -13.01 -2.47 3.43
CA ILE A 138 -14.04 -1.45 3.55
C ILE A 138 -15.30 -2.01 2.90
N SER A 139 -16.40 -2.11 3.67
CA SER A 139 -17.66 -2.62 3.14
C SER A 139 -18.28 -1.63 2.13
N SER A 140 -19.04 -2.18 1.18
CA SER A 140 -19.85 -1.39 0.23
C SER A 140 -21.15 -0.84 0.84
N ASN A 141 -21.50 -1.24 2.06
CA ASN A 141 -22.72 -0.85 2.74
C ASN A 141 -22.70 0.65 3.14
N ARG A 142 -23.85 1.16 3.54
CA ARG A 142 -23.98 2.51 4.11
C ARG A 142 -24.64 2.42 5.48
N PRO A 143 -23.95 2.85 6.57
CA PRO A 143 -22.58 3.37 6.57
C PRO A 143 -21.55 2.30 6.20
N ALA A 144 -20.45 2.70 5.57
CA ALA A 144 -19.33 1.80 5.31
C ALA A 144 -18.65 1.41 6.62
N ILE A 145 -18.34 0.12 6.74
CA ILE A 145 -17.64 -0.46 7.90
C ILE A 145 -16.22 -0.87 7.47
N VAL A 146 -15.27 -0.48 8.27
CA VAL A 146 -13.86 -0.84 8.13
C VAL A 146 -13.56 -2.00 9.06
N ARG A 147 -12.99 -3.08 8.55
CA ARG A 147 -12.58 -4.26 9.33
C ARG A 147 -11.14 -4.60 9.05
N PRO A 148 -10.38 -5.11 10.04
CA PRO A 148 -9.04 -5.61 9.76
C PRO A 148 -9.14 -6.85 8.87
N THR A 149 -8.15 -7.03 8.00
CA THR A 149 -7.89 -8.33 7.36
C THR A 149 -7.15 -9.23 8.34
N ARG A 150 -7.06 -10.54 8.06
CA ARG A 150 -6.18 -11.40 8.84
C ARG A 150 -4.72 -10.95 8.78
N TRP A 151 -4.26 -10.48 7.62
CA TRP A 151 -2.95 -9.86 7.44
C TRP A 151 -2.78 -8.62 8.32
N GLY A 152 -3.76 -7.71 8.32
CA GLY A 152 -3.75 -6.54 9.19
C GLY A 152 -3.60 -6.96 10.66
N THR A 153 -4.43 -7.86 11.15
CA THR A 153 -4.34 -8.39 12.53
C THR A 153 -2.99 -9.08 12.79
N TYR A 154 -2.46 -9.82 11.81
CA TYR A 154 -1.13 -10.43 11.94
C TYR A 154 -0.04 -9.38 12.15
N LEU A 155 -0.09 -8.26 11.41
CA LEU A 155 0.89 -7.19 11.49
C LEU A 155 0.82 -6.34 12.77
N THR A 156 -0.26 -6.37 13.55
CA THR A 156 -0.32 -5.65 14.84
C THR A 156 0.69 -6.20 15.86
N ARG A 157 1.16 -7.43 15.69
CA ARG A 157 2.18 -8.08 16.53
C ARG A 157 3.58 -7.47 16.39
N TYR A 158 3.79 -6.61 15.39
CA TYR A 158 5.09 -6.02 15.08
C TYR A 158 5.05 -4.51 15.31
N ASP A 159 6.17 -3.98 15.81
CA ASP A 159 6.37 -2.54 15.87
C ASP A 159 6.49 -1.90 14.47
N TRP A 160 6.45 -0.59 14.41
CA TRP A 160 6.53 0.15 13.15
C TRP A 160 7.78 -0.20 12.36
N ARG A 161 8.95 -0.18 13.02
CA ARG A 161 10.24 -0.42 12.39
C ARG A 161 10.33 -1.81 11.74
N SER A 162 9.71 -2.82 12.37
CA SER A 162 9.71 -4.19 11.86
C SER A 162 8.81 -4.37 10.64
N LYS A 163 7.70 -3.64 10.57
CA LYS A 163 6.72 -3.76 9.47
C LYS A 163 6.91 -2.73 8.36
N GLU A 164 7.66 -1.66 8.59
CA GLU A 164 7.86 -0.56 7.63
C GLU A 164 8.33 -1.06 6.27
N GLU A 165 9.35 -1.89 6.21
CA GLU A 165 9.90 -2.41 4.97
C GLU A 165 8.89 -3.27 4.19
N VAL A 166 8.09 -4.05 4.89
CA VAL A 166 7.01 -4.83 4.30
C VAL A 166 5.94 -3.92 3.72
N LEU A 167 5.56 -2.86 4.46
CA LEU A 167 4.55 -1.89 4.00
C LEU A 167 5.02 -1.09 2.77
N ARG A 168 6.32 -0.80 2.64
CA ARG A 168 6.92 -0.19 1.44
C ARG A 168 6.65 -1.05 0.20
N LYS A 169 6.86 -2.36 0.29
CA LYS A 169 6.63 -3.30 -0.80
C LYS A 169 5.14 -3.47 -1.12
N LEU A 170 4.28 -3.44 -0.11
CA LEU A 170 2.83 -3.47 -0.32
C LEU A 170 2.33 -2.22 -1.05
N LEU A 171 2.90 -1.05 -0.76
CA LEU A 171 2.54 0.20 -1.45
C LEU A 171 2.91 0.18 -2.94
N LEU A 172 3.93 -0.56 -3.36
CA LEU A 172 4.28 -0.71 -4.79
C LEU A 172 3.18 -1.41 -5.59
N ARG A 173 2.20 -2.03 -4.95
CA ARG A 173 1.01 -2.61 -5.60
C ARG A 173 -0.07 -1.57 -5.90
N ASP A 174 -0.05 -0.44 -5.20
CA ASP A 174 -0.98 0.65 -5.48
C ASP A 174 -0.72 1.24 -6.87
N LEU A 175 -1.79 1.41 -7.64
CA LEU A 175 -1.68 1.82 -9.04
C LEU A 175 -1.04 3.21 -9.21
N CYS A 176 -1.40 4.17 -8.32
CA CYS A 176 -0.82 5.51 -8.40
C CYS A 176 0.66 5.51 -8.02
N VAL A 177 0.99 4.86 -6.89
CA VAL A 177 2.39 4.73 -6.44
C VAL A 177 3.21 4.03 -7.50
N LYS A 178 2.74 2.88 -8.01
CA LYS A 178 3.39 2.12 -9.07
C LYS A 178 3.63 2.97 -10.32
N THR A 179 2.63 3.72 -10.77
CA THR A 179 2.72 4.55 -11.98
C THR A 179 3.79 5.63 -11.84
N VAL A 180 3.80 6.36 -10.72
CA VAL A 180 4.78 7.43 -10.48
C VAL A 180 6.19 6.85 -10.32
N VAL A 181 6.35 5.80 -9.52
CA VAL A 181 7.64 5.12 -9.31
C VAL A 181 8.19 4.60 -10.63
N LYS A 182 7.39 3.87 -11.41
CA LYS A 182 7.81 3.35 -12.71
C LYS A 182 8.31 4.47 -13.64
N SER A 183 7.54 5.55 -13.76
CA SER A 183 7.92 6.67 -14.61
C SER A 183 9.26 7.26 -14.19
N ALA A 184 9.49 7.45 -12.88
CA ALA A 184 10.73 7.98 -12.35
C ALA A 184 11.93 7.01 -12.50
N LEU A 185 11.70 5.69 -12.44
CA LEU A 185 12.74 4.70 -12.67
C LEU A 185 13.21 4.67 -14.14
N ILE A 186 12.30 4.94 -15.08
CA ILE A 186 12.61 4.98 -16.50
C ILE A 186 13.34 6.27 -16.90
N GLY A 187 12.93 7.44 -16.35
CA GLY A 187 13.53 8.72 -16.70
C GLY A 187 12.83 9.91 -16.06
N PRO A 188 13.19 11.14 -16.47
CA PRO A 188 12.52 12.35 -16.00
C PRO A 188 11.01 12.29 -16.26
N THR A 189 10.23 12.69 -15.27
CA THR A 189 8.76 12.67 -15.34
C THR A 189 8.18 13.84 -14.56
N THR A 190 6.92 14.19 -14.83
CA THR A 190 6.21 15.19 -14.05
C THR A 190 5.10 14.53 -13.24
N TYR A 191 4.89 15.01 -12.01
CA TYR A 191 3.74 14.58 -11.22
C TYR A 191 2.44 14.88 -11.96
N ARG A 192 2.37 16.01 -12.68
CA ARG A 192 1.19 16.41 -13.42
C ARG A 192 0.78 15.41 -14.50
N ASP A 193 1.75 14.88 -15.25
CA ASP A 193 1.48 13.87 -16.28
C ASP A 193 1.00 12.55 -15.64
N ALA A 194 1.62 12.14 -14.54
CA ALA A 194 1.23 10.91 -13.84
C ALA A 194 -0.22 10.98 -13.33
N VAL A 195 -0.69 12.15 -12.89
CA VAL A 195 -2.05 12.34 -12.35
C VAL A 195 -2.95 13.21 -13.25
N LYS A 196 -2.73 13.18 -14.57
CA LYS A 196 -3.48 13.98 -15.57
C LYS A 196 -5.01 13.87 -15.46
N VAL A 197 -5.50 12.78 -14.87
CA VAL A 197 -6.92 12.50 -14.59
C VAL A 197 -7.53 13.46 -13.56
N LEU A 198 -6.71 14.12 -12.74
CA LEU A 198 -7.17 15.08 -11.74
C LEU A 198 -7.32 16.49 -12.33
N SER A 199 -8.29 17.25 -11.82
CA SER A 199 -8.27 18.72 -12.02
C SER A 199 -7.01 19.32 -11.36
N THR A 200 -6.50 20.43 -11.88
CA THR A 200 -5.31 21.11 -11.35
C THR A 200 -5.42 21.38 -9.84
N SER A 201 -6.55 21.89 -9.38
CA SER A 201 -6.78 22.16 -7.94
C SER A 201 -6.74 20.90 -7.09
N THR A 202 -7.20 19.77 -7.60
CA THR A 202 -7.15 18.47 -6.90
C THR A 202 -5.74 17.89 -6.92
N ALA A 203 -5.03 18.01 -8.03
CA ALA A 203 -3.63 17.59 -8.14
C ALA A 203 -2.75 18.35 -7.14
N ILE A 204 -2.89 19.69 -7.05
CA ILE A 204 -2.18 20.50 -6.05
C ILE A 204 -2.43 19.99 -4.62
N ARG A 205 -3.68 19.73 -4.26
CA ARG A 205 -4.03 19.27 -2.90
C ARG A 205 -3.48 17.88 -2.57
N ARG A 206 -3.36 16.99 -3.56
CA ARG A 206 -2.89 15.60 -3.36
C ARG A 206 -1.38 15.45 -3.52
N ARG A 207 -0.70 16.43 -4.12
CA ARG A 207 0.73 16.41 -4.42
C ARG A 207 1.59 15.98 -3.23
N THR A 208 1.44 16.66 -2.11
CA THR A 208 2.22 16.35 -0.90
C THR A 208 2.01 14.91 -0.42
N ASN A 209 0.76 14.43 -0.46
CA ASN A 209 0.49 13.05 -0.03
C ASN A 209 1.13 12.02 -0.97
N VAL A 210 0.98 12.19 -2.28
CA VAL A 210 1.62 11.30 -3.25
C VAL A 210 3.14 11.35 -3.09
N ARG A 211 3.71 12.55 -2.98
CA ARG A 211 5.15 12.75 -2.77
C ARG A 211 5.65 12.00 -1.53
N CYS A 212 4.99 12.15 -0.38
CA CYS A 212 5.38 11.43 0.84
C CYS A 212 5.35 9.90 0.67
N LEU A 213 4.37 9.35 -0.08
CA LEU A 213 4.30 7.91 -0.33
C LEU A 213 5.43 7.45 -1.27
N ILE A 214 5.77 8.23 -2.29
CA ILE A 214 6.89 7.93 -3.19
C ILE A 214 8.23 8.03 -2.46
N GLU A 215 8.43 9.07 -1.64
CA GLU A 215 9.59 9.20 -0.77
C GLU A 215 9.70 8.02 0.20
N PHE A 216 8.60 7.60 0.83
CA PHE A 216 8.56 6.43 1.70
C PHE A 216 9.00 5.16 0.97
N VAL A 217 8.63 4.98 -0.29
CA VAL A 217 9.02 3.80 -1.08
C VAL A 217 10.48 3.85 -1.52
N LEU A 218 10.99 4.99 -1.99
CA LEU A 218 12.29 5.09 -2.66
C LEU A 218 13.45 5.50 -1.74
N SER A 219 13.20 6.24 -0.65
CA SER A 219 14.29 6.71 0.22
C SER A 219 15.08 5.56 0.85
N GLY A 220 16.40 5.68 0.85
CA GLY A 220 17.31 4.68 1.37
C GLY A 220 17.43 3.41 0.51
N THR A 221 16.91 3.41 -0.71
CA THR A 221 17.13 2.34 -1.71
C THR A 221 18.27 2.69 -2.65
N ASP A 222 18.77 1.72 -3.42
CA ASP A 222 19.74 1.98 -4.49
C ASP A 222 19.15 2.76 -5.68
N ARG A 223 17.85 3.04 -5.65
CA ARG A 223 17.06 3.79 -6.64
C ARG A 223 16.58 5.15 -6.14
N GLU A 224 17.11 5.63 -5.02
CA GLU A 224 16.69 6.90 -4.43
C GLU A 224 16.89 8.10 -5.38
N GLU A 225 17.87 8.04 -6.27
CA GLU A 225 18.08 9.07 -7.30
C GLU A 225 16.86 9.29 -8.21
N ALA A 226 15.95 8.31 -8.33
CA ALA A 226 14.70 8.46 -9.07
C ALA A 226 13.80 9.57 -8.50
N LEU A 227 13.92 9.89 -7.20
CA LEU A 227 13.18 11.01 -6.58
C LEU A 227 13.51 12.35 -7.25
N SER A 228 14.78 12.56 -7.63
CA SER A 228 15.24 13.80 -8.29
C SER A 228 14.74 13.93 -9.73
N ARG A 229 14.23 12.85 -10.33
CA ARG A 229 13.69 12.84 -11.69
C ARG A 229 12.23 13.25 -11.76
N ILE A 230 11.57 13.42 -10.62
CA ILE A 230 10.14 13.79 -10.56
C ILE A 230 10.05 15.31 -10.40
N ASP A 231 9.54 15.98 -11.44
CA ASP A 231 9.08 17.36 -11.29
C ASP A 231 7.71 17.36 -10.58
N TRP A 232 7.67 17.96 -9.39
CA TRP A 232 6.49 18.04 -8.55
C TRP A 232 5.62 19.27 -8.81
N GLU A 233 5.97 20.12 -9.77
CA GLU A 233 5.12 21.26 -10.13
C GLU A 233 3.81 20.81 -10.81
N VAL A 234 2.73 21.63 -10.67
CA VAL A 234 1.37 21.31 -11.17
C VAL A 234 0.82 22.44 -12.00
#